data_e79e460b4a4b1049139228fcfddf850e
#
_entry.id   e79e460b4a4b1049139228fcfddf850e
#
_cell.length_a   1.000
_cell.length_b   1.000
_cell.length_c   1.000
_cell.angle_alpha   90.00
_cell.angle_beta   90.00
_cell.angle_gamma   90.00
#
_symmetry.space_group_name_H-M   'P 1'
#
loop_
_entity.id
_entity.type
_entity.pdbx_description
1 polymer ?
#
loop_
_entity_poly.entity_id
_entity_poly.type
_entity_poly.pdbx_seq_one_letter_code
_entity_poly.pdbx_strand_id
1 'polypeptide(L)'
;MLVYTAISKTFNMAGLHSSCTIIPNAEYKKIQEDTLRQAWLMSPNCMANSAIEACYTYGDEWVDEQNAYLTENAEFVISYLKEHAPQIKPVKPEGTYLMWLDCSGLSMTSEEMVKILASEYKMAVGGGAGYQGNGEYFLRFNIGCPRETLEKGMEILALFVADKKGV
;
A
#
# COMPACT_ATOMS: atom_id res chain seq x y z
N MET A 1 22.71 15.08 0.53
CA MET A 1 21.51 14.28 0.21
C MET A 1 21.48 13.07 1.13
N LEU A 2 20.34 12.72 1.68
CA LEU A 2 20.08 11.50 2.44
C LEU A 2 19.07 10.69 1.66
N VAL A 3 19.33 9.40 1.42
CA VAL A 3 18.40 8.50 0.73
C VAL A 3 18.07 7.35 1.66
N TYR A 4 16.78 7.15 1.91
CA TYR A 4 16.26 6.02 2.66
C TYR A 4 15.57 5.06 1.70
N THR A 5 15.93 3.79 1.74
CA THR A 5 15.32 2.74 0.93
C THR A 5 15.04 1.51 1.79
N ALA A 6 14.06 0.71 1.41
CA ALA A 6 13.70 -0.49 2.16
C ALA A 6 13.14 -1.57 1.23
N ILE A 7 13.36 -2.82 1.60
CA ILE A 7 12.77 -4.01 0.94
C ILE A 7 11.30 -4.24 1.31
N SER A 8 10.75 -3.40 2.19
CA SER A 8 9.44 -3.60 2.81
C SER A 8 8.27 -3.60 1.83
N LYS A 9 8.32 -2.79 0.76
CA LYS A 9 7.26 -2.73 -0.26
C LYS A 9 7.61 -3.54 -1.49
N THR A 10 8.84 -3.42 -2.01
CA THR A 10 9.28 -4.15 -3.19
C THR A 10 9.20 -5.66 -2.99
N PHE A 11 9.64 -6.15 -1.84
CA PHE A 11 9.69 -7.59 -1.53
C PHE A 11 8.69 -8.04 -0.45
N ASN A 12 7.71 -7.20 -0.12
CA ASN A 12 6.69 -7.49 0.90
C ASN A 12 7.27 -7.90 2.28
N MET A 13 8.41 -7.32 2.67
CA MET A 13 9.13 -7.67 3.91
C MET A 13 9.00 -6.60 5.00
N ALA A 14 7.83 -5.96 5.11
CA ALA A 14 7.58 -4.93 6.13
C ALA A 14 7.76 -5.45 7.58
N GLY A 15 7.47 -6.72 7.81
CA GLY A 15 7.62 -7.36 9.14
C GLY A 15 9.05 -7.40 9.68
N LEU A 16 10.06 -7.20 8.83
CA LEU A 16 11.47 -7.14 9.25
C LEU A 16 11.87 -5.77 9.84
N HIS A 17 11.03 -4.74 9.71
CA HIS A 17 11.27 -3.39 10.26
C HIS A 17 12.67 -2.85 9.97
N SER A 18 13.15 -2.98 8.75
CA SER A 18 14.50 -2.59 8.35
C SER A 18 14.52 -1.71 7.12
N SER A 19 15.52 -0.84 7.06
CA SER A 19 15.78 0.04 5.93
C SER A 19 17.27 0.28 5.77
N CYS A 20 17.68 0.69 4.58
CA CYS A 20 19.03 1.13 4.29
C CYS A 20 19.06 2.64 4.14
N THR A 21 20.10 3.27 4.66
CA THR A 21 20.34 4.70 4.50
C THR A 21 21.63 4.92 3.73
N ILE A 22 21.58 5.70 2.66
CA ILE A 22 22.74 6.09 1.87
C ILE A 22 23.08 7.53 2.20
N ILE A 23 24.23 7.75 2.82
CA ILE A 23 24.69 9.07 3.28
C ILE A 23 26.12 9.32 2.78
N PRO A 24 26.29 9.98 1.63
CA PRO A 24 27.62 10.30 1.10
C PRO A 24 28.40 11.34 1.94
N ASN A 25 27.69 12.20 2.68
CA ASN A 25 28.31 13.21 3.52
C ASN A 25 28.70 12.63 4.88
N ALA A 26 30.01 12.70 5.21
CA ALA A 26 30.57 12.10 6.43
C ALA A 26 30.03 12.72 7.73
N GLU A 27 29.75 14.03 7.74
CA GLU A 27 29.19 14.72 8.91
C GLU A 27 27.77 14.23 9.19
N TYR A 28 26.91 14.18 8.18
CA TYR A 28 25.54 13.68 8.33
C TYR A 28 25.50 12.19 8.69
N LYS A 29 26.43 11.39 8.14
CA LYS A 29 26.58 10.00 8.52
C LYS A 29 26.90 9.84 10.00
N LYS A 30 27.85 10.64 10.51
CA LYS A 30 28.22 10.66 11.93
C LYS A 30 27.03 11.05 12.81
N ILE A 31 26.28 12.10 12.45
CA ILE A 31 25.10 12.55 13.20
C ILE A 31 24.07 11.41 13.29
N GLN A 32 23.79 10.74 12.19
CA GLN A 32 22.85 9.61 12.19
C GLN A 32 23.35 8.44 13.05
N GLU A 33 24.62 8.05 12.89
CA GLU A 33 25.20 6.96 13.69
C GLU A 33 25.16 7.27 15.20
N ASP A 34 25.49 8.49 15.60
CA ASP A 34 25.43 8.92 17.00
C ASP A 34 23.99 8.93 17.51
N THR A 35 23.03 9.36 16.69
CA THR A 35 21.60 9.35 17.04
C THR A 35 21.08 7.92 17.23
N LEU A 36 21.38 7.01 16.30
CA LEU A 36 20.99 5.60 16.41
C LEU A 36 21.64 4.93 17.61
N ARG A 37 22.89 5.26 17.93
CA ARG A 37 23.61 4.75 19.11
C ARG A 37 22.93 5.20 20.41
N GLN A 38 22.59 6.49 20.52
CA GLN A 38 21.87 7.02 21.68
C GLN A 38 20.49 6.38 21.88
N ALA A 39 19.83 6.04 20.78
CA ALA A 39 18.53 5.38 20.80
C ALA A 39 18.60 3.84 20.92
N TRP A 40 19.81 3.25 21.03
CA TRP A 40 20.03 1.78 21.04
C TRP A 40 19.49 1.06 19.80
N LEU A 41 19.47 1.74 18.66
CA LEU A 41 18.95 1.23 17.38
C LEU A 41 20.09 0.84 16.40
N MET A 42 21.24 0.45 16.89
CA MET A 42 22.41 0.12 16.06
C MET A 42 22.34 -1.26 15.41
N SER A 43 21.53 -2.15 15.95
CA SER A 43 21.42 -3.50 15.41
C SER A 43 20.04 -3.70 14.80
N PRO A 44 19.97 -4.01 13.49
CA PRO A 44 18.71 -4.43 12.87
C PRO A 44 18.27 -5.78 13.43
N ASN A 45 17.06 -6.19 13.10
CA ASN A 45 16.55 -7.53 13.30
C ASN A 45 17.55 -8.55 12.72
N CYS A 46 17.79 -9.66 13.43
CA CYS A 46 18.81 -10.66 13.06
C CYS A 46 18.61 -11.26 11.66
N MET A 47 17.38 -11.31 11.14
CA MET A 47 17.07 -11.80 9.80
C MET A 47 17.17 -10.70 8.72
N ALA A 48 17.16 -9.43 9.11
CA ALA A 48 17.04 -8.32 8.18
C ALA A 48 18.21 -8.20 7.22
N ASN A 49 19.46 -8.34 7.71
CA ASN A 49 20.65 -8.22 6.86
C ASN A 49 20.68 -9.30 5.79
N SER A 50 20.45 -10.56 6.18
CA SER A 50 20.41 -11.68 5.23
C SER A 50 19.26 -11.54 4.23
N ALA A 51 18.11 -11.04 4.67
CA ALA A 51 16.99 -10.79 3.78
C ALA A 51 17.28 -9.66 2.78
N ILE A 52 17.88 -8.56 3.23
CA ILE A 52 18.26 -7.44 2.35
C ILE A 52 19.27 -7.91 1.31
N GLU A 53 20.30 -8.64 1.73
CA GLU A 53 21.31 -9.20 0.82
C GLU A 53 20.69 -10.15 -0.21
N ALA A 54 19.85 -11.08 0.24
CA ALA A 54 19.17 -12.03 -0.64
C ALA A 54 18.24 -11.33 -1.64
N CYS A 55 17.44 -10.36 -1.19
CA CYS A 55 16.53 -9.60 -2.04
C CYS A 55 17.28 -8.86 -3.16
N TYR A 56 18.35 -8.15 -2.82
CA TYR A 56 19.10 -7.38 -3.82
C TYR A 56 20.05 -8.21 -4.66
N THR A 57 20.39 -9.43 -4.24
CA THR A 57 21.29 -10.31 -5.01
C THR A 57 20.52 -11.23 -5.96
N TYR A 58 19.33 -11.69 -5.55
CA TYR A 58 18.62 -12.78 -6.25
C TYR A 58 17.15 -12.44 -6.56
N GLY A 59 16.69 -11.24 -6.24
CA GLY A 59 15.27 -10.92 -6.27
C GLY A 59 14.73 -10.31 -7.56
N ASP A 60 15.56 -10.08 -8.59
CA ASP A 60 15.17 -9.35 -9.81
C ASP A 60 14.02 -10.05 -10.54
N GLU A 61 14.12 -11.34 -10.81
CA GLU A 61 13.09 -12.12 -11.50
C GLU A 61 11.76 -12.10 -10.72
N TRP A 62 11.82 -12.25 -9.40
CA TRP A 62 10.64 -12.18 -8.54
C TRP A 62 9.96 -10.80 -8.60
N VAL A 63 10.75 -9.72 -8.64
CA VAL A 63 10.22 -8.34 -8.75
C VAL A 63 9.53 -8.13 -10.09
N ASP A 64 10.11 -8.63 -11.18
CA ASP A 64 9.53 -8.50 -12.52
C ASP A 64 8.21 -9.26 -12.63
N GLU A 65 8.15 -10.51 -12.15
CA GLU A 65 6.92 -11.30 -12.10
C GLU A 65 5.85 -10.64 -11.21
N GLN A 66 6.23 -10.14 -10.03
CA GLN A 66 5.31 -9.43 -9.14
C GLN A 66 4.77 -8.16 -9.79
N ASN A 67 5.62 -7.37 -10.45
CA ASN A 67 5.19 -6.14 -11.11
C ASN A 67 4.21 -6.42 -12.25
N ALA A 68 4.42 -7.48 -13.03
CA ALA A 68 3.49 -7.92 -14.05
C ALA A 68 2.12 -8.28 -13.45
N TYR A 69 2.12 -9.11 -12.40
CA TYR A 69 0.91 -9.52 -11.69
C TYR A 69 0.15 -8.34 -11.06
N LEU A 70 0.86 -7.41 -10.43
CA LEU A 70 0.24 -6.21 -9.84
C LEU A 70 -0.33 -5.27 -10.90
N THR A 71 0.31 -5.18 -12.07
CA THR A 71 -0.21 -4.41 -13.21
C THR A 71 -1.54 -4.99 -13.70
N GLU A 72 -1.61 -6.30 -13.88
CA GLU A 72 -2.86 -6.98 -14.26
C GLU A 72 -3.96 -6.79 -13.21
N ASN A 73 -3.62 -6.86 -11.92
CA ASN A 73 -4.55 -6.60 -10.84
C ASN A 73 -5.06 -5.15 -10.84
N ALA A 74 -4.18 -4.18 -11.07
CA ALA A 74 -4.56 -2.77 -11.17
C ALA A 74 -5.51 -2.51 -12.35
N GLU A 75 -5.20 -3.07 -13.52
CA GLU A 75 -6.05 -2.95 -14.72
C GLU A 75 -7.41 -3.59 -14.52
N PHE A 76 -7.46 -4.73 -13.85
CA PHE A 76 -8.72 -5.38 -13.46
C PHE A 76 -9.56 -4.46 -12.58
N VAL A 77 -8.99 -3.92 -11.48
CA VAL A 77 -9.71 -3.00 -10.57
C VAL A 77 -10.25 -1.78 -11.33
N ILE A 78 -9.42 -1.17 -12.18
CA ILE A 78 -9.82 0.00 -12.97
C ILE A 78 -11.00 -0.32 -13.88
N SER A 79 -10.93 -1.43 -14.59
CA SER A 79 -11.97 -1.85 -15.53
C SER A 79 -13.26 -2.22 -14.80
N TYR A 80 -13.15 -2.99 -13.72
CA TYR A 80 -14.29 -3.44 -12.92
C TYR A 80 -15.06 -2.27 -12.30
N LEU A 81 -14.35 -1.35 -11.64
CA LEU A 81 -14.99 -0.20 -11.00
C LEU A 81 -15.61 0.77 -12.03
N LYS A 82 -14.99 0.92 -13.18
CA LYS A 82 -15.57 1.73 -14.27
C LYS A 82 -16.93 1.20 -14.73
N GLU A 83 -17.11 -0.12 -14.75
CA GLU A 83 -18.35 -0.77 -15.19
C GLU A 83 -19.39 -0.87 -14.08
N HIS A 84 -18.98 -1.28 -12.89
CA HIS A 84 -19.92 -1.67 -11.82
C HIS A 84 -20.09 -0.62 -10.71
N ALA A 85 -19.11 0.26 -10.51
CA ALA A 85 -19.13 1.29 -9.46
C ALA A 85 -18.45 2.61 -9.92
N PRO A 86 -18.95 3.29 -10.96
CA PRO A 86 -18.30 4.45 -11.57
C PRO A 86 -18.19 5.68 -10.66
N GLN A 87 -18.81 5.66 -9.48
CA GLN A 87 -18.66 6.68 -8.44
C GLN A 87 -17.31 6.59 -7.73
N ILE A 88 -16.66 5.42 -7.77
CA ILE A 88 -15.31 5.20 -7.24
C ILE A 88 -14.33 5.32 -8.40
N LYS A 89 -13.38 6.23 -8.29
CA LYS A 89 -12.36 6.46 -9.32
C LYS A 89 -11.01 5.95 -8.85
N PRO A 90 -10.55 4.79 -9.35
CA PRO A 90 -9.23 4.28 -8.98
C PRO A 90 -8.13 5.14 -9.59
N VAL A 91 -7.13 5.47 -8.76
CA VAL A 91 -5.88 6.12 -9.21
C VAL A 91 -4.92 5.03 -9.64
N LYS A 92 -4.46 5.08 -10.91
CA LYS A 92 -3.50 4.09 -11.41
C LYS A 92 -2.21 4.16 -10.58
N PRO A 93 -1.78 3.06 -9.94
CA PRO A 93 -0.56 3.08 -9.15
C PRO A 93 0.69 3.16 -10.06
N GLU A 94 1.66 3.97 -9.67
CA GLU A 94 2.97 4.06 -10.32
C GLU A 94 4.03 3.21 -9.60
N GLY A 95 3.66 2.60 -8.48
CA GLY A 95 4.50 1.70 -7.70
C GLY A 95 3.78 1.09 -6.52
N THR A 96 4.31 0.01 -6.02
CA THR A 96 3.79 -0.80 -4.94
C THR A 96 2.44 -1.50 -5.25
N TYR A 97 1.90 -2.16 -4.23
CA TYR A 97 0.63 -2.89 -4.28
C TYR A 97 -0.53 -2.13 -3.58
N LEU A 98 -0.34 -0.83 -3.30
CA LEU A 98 -1.33 -0.01 -2.63
C LEU A 98 -1.92 1.00 -3.62
N MET A 99 -3.20 0.85 -3.90
CA MET A 99 -3.95 1.69 -4.82
C MET A 99 -4.84 2.66 -4.04
N TRP A 100 -4.92 3.90 -4.47
CA TRP A 100 -5.89 4.87 -3.99
C TRP A 100 -7.18 4.78 -4.80
N LEU A 101 -8.29 4.78 -4.09
CA LEU A 101 -9.64 4.85 -4.65
C LEU A 101 -10.26 6.18 -4.22
N ASP A 102 -10.50 7.09 -5.17
CA ASP A 102 -11.25 8.32 -4.94
C ASP A 102 -12.75 7.98 -4.87
N CYS A 103 -13.30 8.09 -3.69
CA CYS A 103 -14.69 7.81 -3.37
C CYS A 103 -15.51 9.10 -3.15
N SER A 104 -15.02 10.28 -3.54
CA SER A 104 -15.71 11.56 -3.38
C SER A 104 -17.11 11.57 -4.01
N GLY A 105 -17.31 10.76 -5.05
CA GLY A 105 -18.62 10.57 -5.69
C GLY A 105 -19.69 9.90 -4.82
N LEU A 106 -19.33 9.37 -3.63
CA LEU A 106 -20.27 8.75 -2.70
C LEU A 106 -20.75 9.70 -1.61
N SER A 107 -20.20 10.91 -1.51
CA SER A 107 -20.52 11.92 -0.49
C SER A 107 -20.41 11.38 0.96
N MET A 108 -19.48 10.45 1.18
CA MET A 108 -19.19 9.83 2.47
C MET A 108 -17.70 9.98 2.79
N THR A 109 -17.38 10.18 4.06
CA THR A 109 -15.99 10.21 4.52
C THR A 109 -15.37 8.81 4.50
N SER A 110 -14.04 8.74 4.39
CA SER A 110 -13.32 7.46 4.43
C SER A 110 -13.51 6.73 5.76
N GLU A 111 -13.70 7.44 6.86
CA GLU A 111 -13.95 6.86 8.17
C GLU A 111 -15.32 6.17 8.22
N GLU A 112 -16.36 6.81 7.67
CA GLU A 112 -17.69 6.23 7.55
C GLU A 112 -17.67 4.99 6.66
N MET A 113 -17.02 5.09 5.49
CA MET A 113 -16.90 3.97 4.56
C MET A 113 -16.18 2.77 5.18
N VAL A 114 -15.04 3.00 5.84
CA VAL A 114 -14.28 1.93 6.51
C VAL A 114 -15.11 1.24 7.57
N LYS A 115 -15.85 2.02 8.39
CA LYS A 115 -16.73 1.47 9.43
C LYS A 115 -17.83 0.58 8.85
N ILE A 116 -18.51 1.05 7.81
CA ILE A 116 -19.62 0.31 7.17
C ILE A 116 -19.09 -0.94 6.47
N LEU A 117 -18.01 -0.81 5.66
CA LEU A 117 -17.40 -1.94 4.95
C LEU A 117 -16.96 -3.04 5.93
N ALA A 118 -16.36 -2.66 7.07
CA ALA A 118 -15.94 -3.63 8.07
C ALA A 118 -17.13 -4.29 8.80
N SER A 119 -18.12 -3.49 9.25
CA SER A 119 -19.23 -4.02 10.06
C SER A 119 -20.28 -4.79 9.26
N GLU A 120 -20.67 -4.28 8.11
CA GLU A 120 -21.79 -4.81 7.32
C GLU A 120 -21.30 -5.78 6.23
N TYR A 121 -20.20 -5.42 5.55
CA TYR A 121 -19.70 -6.19 4.40
C TYR A 121 -18.49 -7.09 4.70
N LYS A 122 -18.00 -7.09 5.96
CA LYS A 122 -16.86 -7.91 6.41
C LYS A 122 -15.57 -7.65 5.60
N MET A 123 -15.42 -6.44 5.10
CA MET A 123 -14.28 -6.02 4.28
C MET A 123 -13.44 -4.97 5.01
N ALA A 124 -12.16 -5.25 5.20
CA ALA A 124 -11.20 -4.33 5.80
C ALA A 124 -10.43 -3.57 4.73
N VAL A 125 -10.50 -2.24 4.76
CA VAL A 125 -9.74 -1.34 3.88
C VAL A 125 -9.10 -0.21 4.70
N GLY A 126 -8.08 0.45 4.15
CA GLY A 126 -7.48 1.62 4.79
C GLY A 126 -8.27 2.89 4.45
N GLY A 127 -8.59 3.71 5.46
CA GLY A 127 -9.12 5.05 5.24
C GLY A 127 -8.03 6.06 4.91
N GLY A 128 -8.35 7.06 4.10
CA GLY A 128 -7.42 8.10 3.69
C GLY A 128 -7.33 9.30 4.64
N ALA A 129 -8.26 9.46 5.60
CA ALA A 129 -8.33 10.61 6.50
C ALA A 129 -7.05 10.86 7.32
N GLY A 130 -6.27 9.82 7.62
CA GLY A 130 -4.98 9.94 8.33
C GLY A 130 -3.81 10.42 7.45
N TYR A 131 -4.02 10.64 6.17
CA TYR A 131 -3.00 11.13 5.22
C TYR A 131 -3.22 12.60 4.91
N GLN A 132 -2.14 13.32 4.61
CA GLN A 132 -2.21 14.74 4.29
C GLN A 132 -2.96 15.00 2.96
N GLY A 133 -3.46 16.21 2.80
CA GLY A 133 -4.20 16.62 1.61
C GLY A 133 -5.69 16.31 1.71
N ASN A 134 -6.28 15.84 0.63
CA ASN A 134 -7.72 15.54 0.50
C ASN A 134 -8.06 14.07 0.76
N GLY A 135 -7.29 13.38 1.59
CA GLY A 135 -7.47 11.95 1.89
C GLY A 135 -8.82 11.58 2.52
N GLU A 136 -9.58 12.57 3.00
CA GLU A 136 -10.88 12.38 3.67
C GLU A 136 -11.88 11.53 2.89
N TYR A 137 -11.83 11.56 1.55
CA TYR A 137 -12.74 10.81 0.69
C TYR A 137 -12.07 9.65 -0.04
N PHE A 138 -10.85 9.28 0.37
CA PHE A 138 -10.09 8.22 -0.30
C PHE A 138 -10.06 6.94 0.54
N LEU A 139 -10.11 5.80 -0.14
CA LEU A 139 -9.77 4.51 0.42
C LEU A 139 -8.43 4.04 -0.11
N ARG A 140 -7.61 3.48 0.77
CA ARG A 140 -6.36 2.81 0.40
C ARG A 140 -6.60 1.31 0.28
N PHE A 141 -6.50 0.81 -0.93
CA PHE A 141 -6.82 -0.54 -1.29
C PHE A 141 -5.56 -1.35 -1.61
N ASN A 142 -5.48 -2.58 -1.09
CA ASN A 142 -4.35 -3.47 -1.35
C ASN A 142 -4.70 -4.41 -2.51
N ILE A 143 -3.94 -4.34 -3.61
CA ILE A 143 -4.09 -5.19 -4.80
C ILE A 143 -3.08 -6.34 -4.85
N GLY A 144 -2.19 -6.44 -3.85
CA GLY A 144 -1.19 -7.51 -3.71
C GLY A 144 -1.77 -8.76 -3.04
N CYS A 145 -2.84 -9.30 -3.59
CA CYS A 145 -3.51 -10.50 -3.13
C CYS A 145 -3.87 -11.43 -4.31
N PRO A 146 -4.24 -12.70 -4.06
CA PRO A 146 -4.73 -13.58 -5.10
C PRO A 146 -5.91 -12.99 -5.86
N ARG A 147 -6.00 -13.23 -7.17
CA ARG A 147 -7.04 -12.70 -8.05
C ARG A 147 -8.45 -12.97 -7.52
N GLU A 148 -8.73 -14.18 -7.06
CA GLU A 148 -10.03 -14.55 -6.47
C GLU A 148 -10.42 -13.67 -5.27
N THR A 149 -9.43 -13.31 -4.42
CA THR A 149 -9.66 -12.41 -3.28
C THR A 149 -9.96 -10.99 -3.76
N LEU A 150 -9.26 -10.55 -4.81
CA LEU A 150 -9.46 -9.24 -5.40
C LEU A 150 -10.84 -9.12 -6.05
N GLU A 151 -11.28 -10.13 -6.79
CA GLU A 151 -12.61 -10.22 -7.40
C GLU A 151 -13.72 -10.10 -6.35
N LYS A 152 -13.64 -10.88 -5.28
CA LYS A 152 -14.59 -10.78 -4.15
C LYS A 152 -14.59 -9.38 -3.52
N GLY A 153 -13.43 -8.75 -3.39
CA GLY A 153 -13.32 -7.38 -2.91
C GLY A 153 -14.01 -6.36 -3.81
N MET A 154 -13.89 -6.53 -5.12
CA MET A 154 -14.56 -5.66 -6.09
C MET A 154 -16.07 -5.87 -6.11
N GLU A 155 -16.56 -7.10 -6.01
CA GLU A 155 -17.98 -7.40 -5.88
C GLU A 155 -18.59 -6.73 -4.64
N ILE A 156 -17.89 -6.79 -3.51
CA ILE A 156 -18.31 -6.13 -2.27
C ILE A 156 -18.38 -4.61 -2.44
N LEU A 157 -17.39 -3.98 -3.07
CA LEU A 157 -17.42 -2.54 -3.32
C LEU A 157 -18.57 -2.15 -4.27
N ALA A 158 -18.83 -2.93 -5.30
CA ALA A 158 -19.95 -2.69 -6.20
C ALA A 158 -21.31 -2.81 -5.47
N LEU A 159 -21.47 -3.82 -4.63
CA LEU A 159 -22.66 -4.00 -3.80
C LEU A 159 -22.84 -2.82 -2.81
N PHE A 160 -21.78 -2.43 -2.12
CA PHE A 160 -21.78 -1.28 -1.22
C PHE A 160 -22.26 0.00 -1.93
N VAL A 161 -21.76 0.25 -3.15
CA VAL A 161 -22.17 1.44 -3.94
C VAL A 161 -23.64 1.33 -4.39
N ALA A 162 -24.09 0.14 -4.76
CA ALA A 162 -25.47 -0.10 -5.18
C ALA A 162 -26.46 0.14 -4.02
N ASP A 163 -26.14 -0.36 -2.83
CA ASP A 163 -26.99 -0.21 -1.63
C ASP A 163 -27.09 1.26 -1.19
N LYS A 164 -26.04 2.09 -1.43
CA LYS A 164 -26.06 3.52 -1.11
C LYS A 164 -26.80 4.38 -2.14
N LYS A 165 -27.06 3.87 -3.35
CA LYS A 165 -27.91 4.55 -4.34
C LYS A 165 -29.40 4.45 -4.05
N GLY A 166 -29.79 3.55 -3.17
CA GLY A 166 -31.20 3.33 -2.79
C GLY A 166 -31.69 4.21 -1.62
N VAL A 167 -30.84 5.08 -1.13
CA VAL A 167 -31.13 6.08 -0.10
C VAL A 167 -30.96 7.48 -0.69
#